data_a4b0d63160c1089e95ef34a317097776
#
_entry.id   a4b0d63160c1089e95ef34a317097776
#
_cell.length_a   1.000
_cell.length_b   1.000
_cell.length_c   1.000
_cell.angle_alpha   90.00
_cell.angle_beta   90.00
_cell.angle_gamma   90.00
#
_symmetry.space_group_name_H-M   'P 1'
#
loop_
_entity.id
_entity.type
_entity.pdbx_description
1 polymer ?
#
loop_
_entity_poly.entity_id
_entity_poly.type
_entity_poly.pdbx_seq_one_letter_code
_entity_poly.pdbx_strand_id
1 'polypeptide(L)'
;FVLQKALALGKKPIVVVNKVDKPNCRPEVVNEQVFDLMFSLDATEEQLDYKTIYGSAKQGWMSHKWNEPTDSIVPLLDAIIDEIPEPAVVEGTPQMLITSLEYSSYTGRIAVGKVTRGSLRSGQNVTLAKRDGVTMQKCRIKDLMVFEGLGKKKVEEVPCGEICAVMGIDGFEIG
;
A
#
# COMPACT_ATOMS: atom_id res chain seq x y z
N PHE A 1 -10.36 -8.20 14.59
CA PHE A 1 -10.62 -8.73 13.25
C PHE A 1 -9.55 -8.27 12.24
N VAL A 2 -9.36 -6.94 12.01
CA VAL A 2 -8.40 -6.43 10.99
C VAL A 2 -6.96 -6.84 11.32
N LEU A 3 -6.52 -6.64 12.56
CA LEU A 3 -5.18 -7.03 13.00
C LEU A 3 -4.94 -8.53 12.81
N GLN A 4 -5.90 -9.37 13.20
CA GLN A 4 -5.81 -10.82 13.01
C GLN A 4 -5.60 -11.20 11.54
N LYS A 5 -6.29 -10.54 10.60
CA LYS A 5 -6.11 -10.79 9.17
C LYS A 5 -4.73 -10.34 8.68
N ALA A 6 -4.23 -9.20 9.17
CA ALA A 6 -2.90 -8.72 8.83
C ALA A 6 -1.80 -9.68 9.32
N LEU A 7 -1.90 -10.15 10.57
CA LEU A 7 -0.97 -11.12 11.14
C LEU A 7 -0.99 -12.45 10.38
N ALA A 8 -2.18 -12.97 10.05
CA ALA A 8 -2.34 -14.20 9.26
C ALA A 8 -1.74 -14.08 7.82
N LEU A 9 -1.65 -12.87 7.28
CA LEU A 9 -0.98 -12.57 6.01
C LEU A 9 0.53 -12.32 6.17
N GLY A 10 1.12 -12.60 7.33
CA GLY A 10 2.53 -12.42 7.60
C GLY A 10 2.97 -10.95 7.64
N LYS A 11 2.06 -10.00 7.91
CA LYS A 11 2.44 -8.59 7.97
C LYS A 11 3.06 -8.27 9.33
N LYS A 12 4.21 -7.59 9.32
CA LYS A 12 4.83 -7.03 10.53
C LYS A 12 4.16 -5.70 10.86
N PRO A 13 3.64 -5.49 12.08
CA PRO A 13 3.00 -4.25 12.47
C PRO A 13 4.02 -3.20 12.95
N ILE A 14 3.65 -1.93 12.84
CA ILE A 14 4.26 -0.81 13.57
C ILE A 14 3.16 -0.27 14.48
N VAL A 15 3.46 -0.13 15.77
CA VAL A 15 2.51 0.38 16.76
C VAL A 15 2.72 1.87 16.96
N VAL A 16 1.66 2.67 16.81
CA VAL A 16 1.70 4.11 17.07
C VAL A 16 0.79 4.45 18.22
N VAL A 17 1.38 4.78 19.38
CA VAL A 17 0.67 5.24 20.57
C VAL A 17 0.48 6.74 20.49
N ASN A 18 -0.68 7.14 19.96
CA ASN A 18 -1.01 8.55 19.75
C ASN A 18 -1.63 9.19 20.99
N LYS A 19 -1.65 10.53 21.04
CA LYS A 19 -2.25 11.35 22.09
C LYS A 19 -1.51 11.27 23.43
N VAL A 20 -0.21 11.03 23.43
CA VAL A 20 0.61 11.04 24.66
C VAL A 20 0.79 12.46 25.25
N ASP A 21 0.32 13.51 24.54
CA ASP A 21 0.20 14.86 25.02
C ASP A 21 -0.92 15.06 26.07
N LYS A 22 -1.75 14.06 26.29
CA LYS A 22 -2.87 14.17 27.23
C LYS A 22 -2.44 13.86 28.65
N PRO A 23 -2.96 14.62 29.67
CA PRO A 23 -2.54 14.46 31.06
C PRO A 23 -2.87 13.07 31.64
N ASN A 24 -3.83 12.35 31.07
CA ASN A 24 -4.25 11.01 31.50
C ASN A 24 -3.74 9.91 30.54
N CYS A 25 -2.71 10.19 29.75
CA CYS A 25 -2.11 9.16 28.91
C CYS A 25 -1.46 8.06 29.76
N ARG A 26 -1.54 6.82 29.25
CA ARG A 26 -0.94 5.63 29.89
C ARG A 26 -0.21 4.80 28.84
N PRO A 27 0.84 5.33 28.23
CA PRO A 27 1.47 4.69 27.06
C PRO A 27 2.07 3.32 27.39
N GLU A 28 2.62 3.13 28.57
CA GLU A 28 3.18 1.86 29.02
C GLU A 28 2.10 0.78 29.15
N VAL A 29 0.99 1.08 29.81
CA VAL A 29 -0.16 0.17 29.93
C VAL A 29 -0.74 -0.16 28.55
N VAL A 30 -0.84 0.82 27.67
CA VAL A 30 -1.33 0.61 26.29
C VAL A 30 -0.38 -0.32 25.52
N ASN A 31 0.92 -0.16 25.68
CA ASN A 31 1.90 -1.02 25.03
C ASN A 31 1.80 -2.49 25.51
N GLU A 32 1.65 -2.71 26.80
CA GLU A 32 1.38 -4.05 27.36
C GLU A 32 0.10 -4.65 26.80
N GLN A 33 -0.99 -3.89 26.77
CA GLN A 33 -2.27 -4.35 26.22
C GLN A 33 -2.19 -4.70 24.74
N VAL A 34 -1.41 -3.96 23.95
CA VAL A 34 -1.15 -4.26 22.53
C VAL A 34 -0.36 -5.55 22.40
N PHE A 35 0.67 -5.74 23.21
CA PHE A 35 1.45 -6.98 23.23
C PHE A 35 0.57 -8.19 23.57
N ASP A 36 -0.22 -8.11 24.64
CA ASP A 36 -1.15 -9.18 25.04
C ASP A 36 -2.17 -9.50 23.95
N LEU A 37 -2.68 -8.46 23.27
CA LEU A 37 -3.59 -8.65 22.15
C LEU A 37 -2.91 -9.39 20.99
N MET A 38 -1.71 -9.01 20.60
CA MET A 38 -0.98 -9.67 19.51
C MET A 38 -0.66 -11.12 19.88
N PHE A 39 -0.23 -11.35 21.11
CA PHE A 39 0.00 -12.70 21.64
C PHE A 39 -1.26 -13.57 21.61
N SER A 40 -2.42 -13.01 22.00
CA SER A 40 -3.71 -13.71 21.94
C SER A 40 -4.22 -13.99 20.52
N LEU A 41 -3.65 -13.33 19.51
CA LEU A 41 -3.94 -13.52 18.10
C LEU A 41 -2.91 -14.41 17.40
N ASP A 42 -2.10 -15.16 18.14
CA ASP A 42 -1.08 -16.08 17.64
C ASP A 42 -0.03 -15.40 16.75
N ALA A 43 0.36 -14.14 17.08
CA ALA A 43 1.43 -13.45 16.39
C ALA A 43 2.76 -14.21 16.51
N THR A 44 3.54 -14.25 15.44
CA THR A 44 4.87 -14.88 15.44
C THR A 44 5.87 -14.05 16.26
N GLU A 45 7.02 -14.64 16.64
CA GLU A 45 8.09 -13.93 17.35
C GLU A 45 8.54 -12.68 16.58
N GLU A 46 8.68 -12.78 15.26
CA GLU A 46 9.02 -11.65 14.39
C GLU A 46 7.97 -10.55 14.41
N GLN A 47 6.68 -10.91 14.48
CA GLN A 47 5.57 -9.95 14.59
C GLN A 47 5.45 -9.33 15.97
N LEU A 48 5.87 -10.05 17.03
CA LEU A 48 5.93 -9.54 18.42
C LEU A 48 7.12 -8.58 18.64
N ASP A 49 8.15 -8.67 17.80
CA ASP A 49 9.28 -7.71 17.75
C ASP A 49 8.92 -6.47 16.90
N TYR A 50 7.81 -5.83 17.24
CA TYR A 50 7.34 -4.63 16.55
C TYR A 50 7.95 -3.36 17.12
N LYS A 51 8.15 -2.35 16.28
CA LYS A 51 8.51 -0.99 16.75
C LYS A 51 7.30 -0.27 17.31
N THR A 52 7.49 0.40 18.46
CA THR A 52 6.50 1.31 19.01
C THR A 52 6.98 2.75 18.86
N ILE A 53 6.12 3.60 18.29
CA ILE A 53 6.32 5.03 18.13
C ILE A 53 5.25 5.75 18.96
N TYR A 54 5.64 6.78 19.67
CA TYR A 54 4.76 7.57 20.53
C TYR A 54 4.64 8.99 20.00
N GLY A 55 3.50 9.64 20.21
CA GLY A 55 3.43 11.03 19.81
C GLY A 55 2.06 11.68 19.91
N SER A 56 1.98 12.88 19.36
CA SER A 56 0.76 13.65 19.20
C SER A 56 0.59 14.08 17.76
N ALA A 57 -0.25 13.38 17.03
CA ALA A 57 -0.57 13.74 15.65
C ALA A 57 -1.18 15.14 15.55
N LYS A 58 -1.93 15.58 16.59
CA LYS A 58 -2.48 16.94 16.66
C LYS A 58 -1.39 18.01 16.74
N GLN A 59 -0.30 17.73 17.46
CA GLN A 59 0.82 18.66 17.64
C GLN A 59 1.93 18.45 16.58
N GLY A 60 1.81 17.42 15.73
CA GLY A 60 2.70 17.18 14.60
C GLY A 60 4.05 16.55 14.97
N TRP A 61 4.12 15.80 16.06
CA TRP A 61 5.38 15.18 16.47
C TRP A 61 5.23 13.69 16.81
N MET A 62 6.30 12.91 16.59
CA MET A 62 6.46 11.51 16.93
C MET A 62 7.85 11.26 17.53
N SER A 63 7.99 10.26 18.41
CA SER A 63 9.22 9.92 19.10
C SER A 63 9.30 8.43 19.42
N HIS A 64 10.50 7.91 19.62
CA HIS A 64 10.72 6.55 20.13
C HIS A 64 10.44 6.43 21.64
N LYS A 65 10.31 7.54 22.34
CA LYS A 65 9.99 7.58 23.76
C LYS A 65 8.79 8.48 24.02
N TRP A 66 7.86 8.02 24.83
CA TRP A 66 6.61 8.74 25.06
C TRP A 66 6.77 10.06 25.81
N ASN A 67 7.82 10.19 26.61
CA ASN A 67 8.13 11.36 27.47
C ASN A 67 9.21 12.29 26.87
N GLU A 68 9.66 12.04 25.66
CA GLU A 68 10.65 12.85 24.94
C GLU A 68 10.04 13.36 23.62
N PRO A 69 9.23 14.44 23.65
CA PRO A 69 8.63 14.99 22.45
C PRO A 69 9.70 15.54 21.49
N THR A 70 9.46 15.39 20.21
CA THR A 70 10.24 16.00 19.13
C THR A 70 9.46 17.15 18.49
N ASP A 71 9.98 17.74 17.45
CA ASP A 71 9.33 18.78 16.64
C ASP A 71 8.84 18.26 15.28
N SER A 72 8.89 16.94 15.07
CA SER A 72 8.69 16.33 13.74
C SER A 72 8.03 14.97 13.81
N ILE A 73 7.39 14.56 12.69
CA ILE A 73 6.89 13.20 12.48
C ILE A 73 7.93 12.26 11.86
N VAL A 74 9.13 12.76 11.58
CA VAL A 74 10.21 11.99 10.92
C VAL A 74 10.49 10.66 11.61
N PRO A 75 10.52 10.52 12.96
CA PRO A 75 10.74 9.23 13.61
C PRO A 75 9.72 8.13 13.21
N LEU A 76 8.48 8.51 12.89
CA LEU A 76 7.49 7.55 12.34
C LEU A 76 7.80 7.20 10.89
N LEU A 77 8.20 8.18 10.08
CA LEU A 77 8.54 7.93 8.67
C LEU A 77 9.78 7.04 8.56
N ASP A 78 10.79 7.28 9.38
CA ASP A 78 11.98 6.43 9.45
C ASP A 78 11.63 4.99 9.87
N ALA A 79 10.76 4.84 10.89
CA ALA A 79 10.29 3.51 11.30
C ALA A 79 9.54 2.78 10.18
N ILE A 80 8.78 3.48 9.34
CA ILE A 80 8.11 2.89 8.17
C ILE A 80 9.14 2.43 7.13
N ILE A 81 10.16 3.25 6.85
CA ILE A 81 11.21 2.92 5.89
C ILE A 81 12.03 1.70 6.36
N ASP A 82 12.32 1.63 7.65
CA ASP A 82 13.13 0.56 8.23
C ASP A 82 12.38 -0.78 8.33
N GLU A 83 11.07 -0.75 8.67
CA GLU A 83 10.31 -1.97 9.02
C GLU A 83 9.45 -2.50 7.88
N ILE A 84 9.02 -1.63 6.95
CA ILE A 84 8.15 -2.05 5.85
C ILE A 84 8.99 -2.37 4.61
N PRO A 85 9.01 -3.62 4.15
CA PRO A 85 9.79 -3.98 2.97
C PRO A 85 9.23 -3.29 1.73
N GLU A 86 10.11 -2.97 0.80
CA GLU A 86 9.72 -2.50 -0.53
C GLU A 86 8.89 -3.57 -1.27
N PRO A 87 8.05 -3.17 -2.23
CA PRO A 87 7.31 -4.11 -3.06
C PRO A 87 8.25 -5.04 -3.79
N ALA A 88 7.95 -6.35 -3.79
CA ALA A 88 8.75 -7.33 -4.52
C ALA A 88 8.76 -7.00 -6.02
N VAL A 89 9.95 -6.89 -6.60
CA VAL A 89 10.14 -6.72 -8.04
C VAL A 89 10.20 -8.10 -8.68
N VAL A 90 9.25 -8.38 -9.55
CA VAL A 90 9.21 -9.64 -10.33
C VAL A 90 9.48 -9.31 -11.79
N GLU A 91 10.61 -9.79 -12.29
CA GLU A 91 11.00 -9.61 -13.69
C GLU A 91 10.19 -10.54 -14.62
N GLY A 92 10.05 -10.14 -15.88
CA GLY A 92 9.44 -10.96 -16.92
C GLY A 92 8.37 -10.25 -17.75
N THR A 93 7.53 -11.04 -18.40
CA THR A 93 6.42 -10.52 -19.20
C THR A 93 5.47 -9.68 -18.35
N PRO A 94 5.11 -8.47 -18.80
CA PRO A 94 4.24 -7.57 -18.03
C PRO A 94 2.93 -8.22 -17.63
N GLN A 95 2.56 -8.02 -16.38
CA GLN A 95 1.28 -8.47 -15.84
C GLN A 95 0.71 -7.44 -14.88
N MET A 96 -0.56 -7.14 -15.05
CA MET A 96 -1.34 -6.24 -14.19
C MET A 96 -2.70 -6.88 -13.90
N LEU A 97 -3.09 -6.88 -12.64
CA LEU A 97 -4.45 -7.23 -12.23
C LEU A 97 -5.31 -5.97 -12.18
N ILE A 98 -6.41 -5.96 -12.93
CA ILE A 98 -7.38 -4.86 -12.90
C ILE A 98 -8.26 -5.01 -11.66
N THR A 99 -8.12 -4.08 -10.72
CA THR A 99 -8.81 -4.10 -9.43
C THR A 99 -9.90 -3.04 -9.31
N SER A 100 -9.88 -2.01 -10.17
CA SER A 100 -10.86 -0.93 -10.17
C SER A 100 -11.10 -0.41 -11.58
N LEU A 101 -12.28 0.16 -11.77
CA LEU A 101 -12.70 0.79 -13.03
C LEU A 101 -13.04 2.24 -12.75
N GLU A 102 -12.53 3.12 -13.60
CA GLU A 102 -12.93 4.53 -13.63
C GLU A 102 -13.52 4.87 -15.00
N TYR A 103 -14.21 5.99 -15.06
CA TYR A 103 -14.75 6.52 -16.30
C TYR A 103 -14.49 8.02 -16.39
N SER A 104 -14.06 8.43 -17.56
CA SER A 104 -13.93 9.85 -17.93
C SER A 104 -14.73 10.11 -19.20
N SER A 105 -15.49 11.19 -19.24
CA SER A 105 -16.23 11.60 -20.43
C SER A 105 -15.31 11.87 -21.65
N TYR A 106 -14.04 12.15 -21.39
CA TYR A 106 -13.05 12.46 -22.43
C TYR A 106 -12.29 11.23 -22.92
N THR A 107 -11.86 10.35 -21.99
CA THR A 107 -11.00 9.20 -22.31
C THR A 107 -11.71 7.86 -22.30
N GLY A 108 -13.01 7.85 -21.90
CA GLY A 108 -13.78 6.63 -21.77
C GLY A 108 -13.44 5.84 -20.49
N ARG A 109 -13.47 4.52 -20.61
CA ARG A 109 -13.17 3.61 -19.49
C ARG A 109 -11.67 3.54 -19.22
N ILE A 110 -11.32 3.53 -17.93
CA ILE A 110 -9.95 3.52 -17.43
C ILE A 110 -9.81 2.30 -16.51
N ALA A 111 -8.86 1.42 -16.82
CA ALA A 111 -8.52 0.28 -15.98
C ALA A 111 -7.48 0.69 -14.94
N VAL A 112 -7.78 0.47 -13.66
CA VAL A 112 -6.83 0.74 -12.56
C VAL A 112 -6.41 -0.58 -11.93
N GLY A 113 -5.12 -0.72 -11.68
CA GLY A 113 -4.57 -1.92 -11.05
C GLY A 113 -3.10 -1.80 -10.71
N LYS A 114 -2.58 -2.85 -10.08
CA LYS A 114 -1.16 -2.95 -9.72
C LYS A 114 -0.43 -3.78 -10.76
N VAL A 115 0.74 -3.30 -11.19
CA VAL A 115 1.67 -4.09 -12.00
C VAL A 115 2.35 -5.11 -11.09
N THR A 116 2.10 -6.38 -11.34
CA THR A 116 2.58 -7.48 -10.49
C THR A 116 3.84 -8.15 -11.02
N ARG A 117 4.18 -7.91 -12.30
CA ARG A 117 5.39 -8.43 -12.94
C ARG A 117 5.78 -7.56 -14.14
N GLY A 118 7.10 -7.43 -14.38
CA GLY A 118 7.66 -6.66 -15.49
C GLY A 118 7.29 -5.19 -15.47
N SER A 119 7.24 -4.56 -16.62
CA SER A 119 6.87 -3.15 -16.77
C SER A 119 5.85 -2.96 -17.88
N LEU A 120 4.86 -2.10 -17.67
CA LEU A 120 3.94 -1.65 -18.70
C LEU A 120 4.46 -0.38 -19.37
N ARG A 121 4.27 -0.27 -20.69
CA ARG A 121 4.68 0.92 -21.47
C ARG A 121 3.52 1.49 -22.27
N SER A 122 3.52 2.79 -22.41
CA SER A 122 2.61 3.48 -23.33
C SER A 122 2.85 2.99 -24.78
N GLY A 123 1.77 2.75 -25.52
CA GLY A 123 1.84 2.19 -26.87
C GLY A 123 2.11 0.69 -26.96
N GLN A 124 2.32 -0.01 -25.86
CA GLN A 124 2.61 -1.44 -25.81
C GLN A 124 1.41 -2.30 -26.24
N ASN A 125 1.67 -3.36 -26.99
CA ASN A 125 0.68 -4.41 -27.25
C ASN A 125 0.63 -5.38 -26.06
N VAL A 126 -0.57 -5.62 -25.55
CA VAL A 126 -0.82 -6.51 -24.42
C VAL A 126 -1.97 -7.45 -24.72
N THR A 127 -2.11 -8.50 -23.95
CA THR A 127 -3.25 -9.40 -24.00
C THR A 127 -4.13 -9.18 -22.78
N LEU A 128 -5.37 -8.79 -22.99
CA LEU A 128 -6.39 -8.77 -21.95
C LEU A 128 -6.90 -10.19 -21.74
N ALA A 129 -6.64 -10.74 -20.57
CA ALA A 129 -7.21 -12.02 -20.13
C ALA A 129 -8.48 -11.75 -19.32
N LYS A 130 -9.57 -12.41 -19.66
CA LYS A 130 -10.83 -12.31 -18.95
C LYS A 130 -10.85 -13.25 -17.74
N ARG A 131 -11.74 -12.95 -16.80
CA ARG A 131 -11.93 -13.74 -15.58
C ARG A 131 -12.34 -15.20 -15.84
N ASP A 132 -12.92 -15.50 -17.00
CA ASP A 132 -13.27 -16.86 -17.43
C ASP A 132 -12.03 -17.75 -17.70
N GLY A 133 -10.83 -17.16 -17.73
CA GLY A 133 -9.57 -17.85 -17.99
C GLY A 133 -9.38 -18.35 -19.43
N VAL A 134 -10.34 -18.11 -20.29
CA VAL A 134 -10.36 -18.59 -21.69
C VAL A 134 -10.31 -17.43 -22.68
N THR A 135 -11.08 -16.39 -22.43
CA THR A 135 -11.18 -15.25 -23.35
C THR A 135 -9.93 -14.41 -23.30
N MET A 136 -9.23 -14.32 -24.44
CA MET A 136 -8.01 -13.55 -24.63
C MET A 136 -8.21 -12.55 -25.76
N GLN A 137 -7.98 -11.26 -25.48
CA GLN A 137 -8.12 -10.19 -26.46
C GLN A 137 -6.81 -9.42 -26.60
N LYS A 138 -6.30 -9.31 -27.84
CA LYS A 138 -5.15 -8.44 -28.13
C LYS A 138 -5.58 -6.98 -28.07
N CYS A 139 -4.87 -6.20 -27.30
CA CYS A 139 -5.14 -4.78 -27.07
C CYS A 139 -3.85 -3.97 -27.17
N ARG A 140 -3.99 -2.67 -27.32
CA ARG A 140 -2.86 -1.74 -27.26
C ARG A 140 -3.13 -0.68 -26.19
N ILE A 141 -2.17 -0.51 -25.28
CA ILE A 141 -2.19 0.57 -24.29
C ILE A 141 -2.04 1.89 -25.04
N LYS A 142 -2.99 2.80 -24.89
CA LYS A 142 -2.90 4.14 -25.47
C LYS A 142 -2.10 5.04 -24.55
N ASP A 143 -2.50 5.15 -23.31
CA ASP A 143 -1.88 6.00 -22.31
C ASP A 143 -1.76 5.26 -20.96
N LEU A 144 -0.67 5.58 -20.24
CA LEU A 144 -0.44 5.16 -18.86
C LEU A 144 -0.41 6.38 -17.95
N MET A 145 -1.01 6.27 -16.78
CA MET A 145 -0.94 7.29 -15.74
C MET A 145 -0.61 6.65 -14.38
N VAL A 146 0.13 7.37 -13.56
CA VAL A 146 0.33 7.09 -12.14
C VAL A 146 -0.43 8.09 -11.29
N PHE A 147 -0.71 7.73 -10.04
CA PHE A 147 -1.38 8.62 -9.10
C PHE A 147 -0.35 9.54 -8.44
N GLU A 148 -0.57 10.84 -8.48
CA GLU A 148 0.29 11.86 -7.89
C GLU A 148 -0.58 12.87 -7.12
N GLY A 149 -0.50 12.84 -5.79
CA GLY A 149 -1.41 13.60 -4.93
C GLY A 149 -2.88 13.22 -5.17
N LEU A 150 -3.72 14.20 -5.47
CA LEU A 150 -5.15 14.00 -5.79
C LEU A 150 -5.41 13.82 -7.29
N GLY A 151 -4.37 13.82 -8.11
CA GLY A 151 -4.47 13.73 -9.56
C GLY A 151 -3.80 12.51 -10.15
N LYS A 152 -3.69 12.52 -11.48
CA LYS A 152 -2.98 11.51 -12.25
C LYS A 152 -2.00 12.21 -13.19
N LYS A 153 -0.82 11.62 -13.34
CA LYS A 153 0.24 12.09 -14.23
C LYS A 153 0.51 11.04 -15.29
N LYS A 154 0.56 11.50 -16.55
CA LYS A 154 0.94 10.65 -17.68
C LYS A 154 2.41 10.26 -17.58
N VAL A 155 2.70 8.98 -17.84
CA VAL A 155 4.05 8.41 -17.82
C VAL A 155 4.25 7.48 -19.01
N GLU A 156 5.50 7.27 -19.40
CA GLU A 156 5.84 6.36 -20.51
C GLU A 156 5.96 4.92 -20.07
N GLU A 157 6.36 4.66 -18.81
CA GLU A 157 6.58 3.34 -18.25
C GLU A 157 6.12 3.27 -16.80
N VAL A 158 5.58 2.11 -16.41
CA VAL A 158 5.20 1.79 -15.02
C VAL A 158 5.79 0.43 -14.65
N PRO A 159 6.72 0.38 -13.68
CA PRO A 159 7.37 -0.86 -13.25
C PRO A 159 6.50 -1.72 -12.34
N CYS A 160 6.94 -2.96 -12.11
CA CYS A 160 6.39 -3.86 -11.12
C CYS A 160 6.34 -3.21 -9.72
N GLY A 161 5.25 -3.43 -9.00
CA GLY A 161 5.00 -2.87 -7.67
C GLY A 161 4.12 -1.62 -7.67
N GLU A 162 4.07 -0.88 -8.75
CA GLU A 162 3.32 0.37 -8.88
C GLU A 162 1.85 0.16 -9.24
N ILE A 163 1.00 1.10 -8.80
CA ILE A 163 -0.41 1.19 -9.19
C ILE A 163 -0.54 2.20 -10.32
N CYS A 164 -1.20 1.79 -11.39
CA CYS A 164 -1.40 2.65 -12.54
C CYS A 164 -2.82 2.61 -13.09
N ALA A 165 -3.13 3.62 -13.89
CA ALA A 165 -4.33 3.72 -14.70
C ALA A 165 -3.97 3.54 -16.17
N VAL A 166 -4.66 2.59 -16.85
CA VAL A 166 -4.44 2.23 -18.25
C VAL A 166 -5.63 2.65 -19.08
N MET A 167 -5.37 3.31 -20.20
CA MET A 167 -6.39 3.76 -21.15
C MET A 167 -6.18 3.16 -22.55
N GLY A 168 -7.28 3.17 -23.34
CA GLY A 168 -7.27 2.66 -24.72
C GLY A 168 -7.52 1.17 -24.83
N ILE A 169 -7.91 0.51 -23.74
CA ILE A 169 -8.35 -0.88 -23.73
C ILE A 169 -9.87 -0.89 -23.54
N ASP A 170 -10.58 -1.65 -24.35
CA ASP A 170 -12.03 -1.83 -24.24
C ASP A 170 -12.38 -3.24 -23.74
N GLY A 171 -13.58 -3.34 -23.18
CA GLY A 171 -14.13 -4.63 -22.78
C GLY A 171 -13.49 -5.28 -21.56
N PHE A 172 -12.69 -4.57 -20.77
CA PHE A 172 -12.11 -5.10 -19.53
C PHE A 172 -13.10 -5.09 -18.36
N GLU A 173 -12.82 -5.92 -17.38
CA GLU A 173 -13.57 -6.14 -16.13
C GLU A 173 -12.62 -6.17 -14.95
N ILE A 174 -13.17 -6.12 -13.73
CA ILE A 174 -12.39 -6.36 -12.51
C ILE A 174 -12.04 -7.86 -12.43
N GLY A 175 -10.77 -8.17 -12.16
CA GLY A 175 -10.25 -9.54 -12.05
C GLY A 175 -9.74 -10.10 -13.34
#